data_45abf5db6f9633afbe0f21b350b4b997
#
_entry.id   45abf5db6f9633afbe0f21b350b4b997
#
_cell.length_a   1.000
_cell.length_b   1.000
_cell.length_c   1.000
_cell.angle_alpha   90.00
_cell.angle_beta   90.00
_cell.angle_gamma   90.00
#
_symmetry.space_group_name_H-M   'P 1'
#
loop_
_entity.id
_entity.type
_entity.pdbx_description
1 polymer ?
#
loop_
_entity_poly.entity_id
_entity_poly.type
_entity_poly.pdbx_seq_one_letter_code
_entity_poly.pdbx_strand_id
1 'polypeptide(L)'
;MRLFISLSILIIFLTLNKNVFSLSNDYKLSILKKDLNSPWSISFINENEIIISEKTGQIKLYNQKTGIINEIDHNLNVIEDFNSQGGLLEILYHNGYIYISYAEKRGKFKLYGPSSTSIAKAKFDKSFLNFKNIFRAEPPIRSPYHFGSRMVITNNQLYASIGERGKGMIAQESDKHPGSIIRINLDGSIPIDNPKFIDKPDWLPEIYQIGVRNPQGMSISPFDNKVYISNHGARGGDWFGEVKKGENYGWKVLGWGGTEYSFKEIGPKWLPGYTKAIQYWVPSIATSAITIYQGDEFPEFNGLALITSLKSQSLISLNFSNLDNVIEKVIFENNIGRIRDIKLHPTNGKIYLLAQDKLWLFEKK
;
A
#
# COMPACT_ATOMS: atom_id res chain seq x y z
N MET A 1 -25.00 63.53 20.15
CA MET A 1 -23.76 62.97 20.70
C MET A 1 -23.84 61.46 20.53
N ARG A 2 -23.29 60.95 19.40
CA ARG A 2 -23.32 59.48 19.11
C ARG A 2 -21.96 58.93 19.46
N LEU A 3 -21.94 57.98 20.44
CA LEU A 3 -20.76 57.24 20.83
C LEU A 3 -20.51 56.14 19.79
N PHE A 4 -19.34 56.19 19.14
CA PHE A 4 -18.83 55.08 18.33
C PHE A 4 -18.02 54.16 19.29
N ILE A 5 -18.53 52.94 19.50
CA ILE A 5 -17.80 51.87 20.16
C ILE A 5 -17.02 51.14 19.07
N SER A 6 -15.69 51.34 19.08
CA SER A 6 -14.76 50.57 18.22
C SER A 6 -14.51 49.22 18.84
N LEU A 7 -14.99 48.17 18.15
CA LEU A 7 -14.74 46.77 18.55
C LEU A 7 -13.42 46.30 17.90
N SER A 8 -12.33 46.30 18.65
CA SER A 8 -11.07 45.76 18.19
C SER A 8 -11.10 44.22 18.29
N ILE A 9 -11.18 43.56 17.16
CA ILE A 9 -11.07 42.08 17.09
C ILE A 9 -9.59 41.73 17.16
N LEU A 10 -9.16 41.22 18.30
CA LEU A 10 -7.82 40.64 18.52
C LEU A 10 -7.77 39.26 17.86
N ILE A 11 -7.22 39.17 16.66
CA ILE A 11 -6.96 37.88 15.98
C ILE A 11 -5.69 37.30 16.62
N ILE A 12 -5.91 36.34 17.54
CA ILE A 12 -4.81 35.53 18.07
C ILE A 12 -4.43 34.50 17.00
N PHE A 13 -3.33 34.75 16.30
CA PHE A 13 -2.66 33.74 15.50
C PHE A 13 -2.05 32.70 16.45
N LEU A 14 -2.77 31.62 16.69
CA LEU A 14 -2.18 30.39 17.24
C LEU A 14 -1.26 29.82 16.17
N THR A 15 0.02 30.15 16.23
CA THR A 15 1.07 29.44 15.53
C THR A 15 1.15 28.04 16.15
N LEU A 16 0.47 27.07 15.54
CA LEU A 16 0.72 25.66 15.80
C LEU A 16 2.18 25.39 15.41
N ASN A 17 3.05 25.36 16.39
CA ASN A 17 4.40 24.81 16.24
C ASN A 17 4.21 23.34 15.82
N LYS A 18 4.26 23.07 14.51
CA LYS A 18 4.46 21.71 14.03
C LYS A 18 5.86 21.32 14.51
N ASN A 19 5.92 20.42 15.48
CA ASN A 19 7.17 19.74 15.78
C ASN A 19 7.61 19.05 14.48
N VAL A 20 8.57 19.65 13.78
CA VAL A 20 9.22 19.02 12.63
C VAL A 20 10.16 17.99 13.23
N PHE A 21 9.79 16.72 13.18
CA PHE A 21 10.69 15.64 13.52
C PHE A 21 11.78 15.59 12.45
N SER A 22 12.91 16.25 12.73
CA SER A 22 14.08 16.18 11.87
C SER A 22 14.71 14.79 11.96
N LEU A 23 15.25 14.33 10.83
CA LEU A 23 16.08 13.11 10.79
C LEU A 23 17.16 13.17 11.87
N SER A 24 17.27 12.11 12.70
CA SER A 24 18.36 12.00 13.69
C SER A 24 19.73 12.13 13.03
N ASN A 25 20.69 12.69 13.74
CA ASN A 25 22.07 12.81 13.27
C ASN A 25 22.74 11.47 13.00
N ASP A 26 22.18 10.35 13.49
CA ASP A 26 22.70 8.99 13.30
C ASP A 26 22.37 8.41 11.93
N TYR A 27 21.41 9.02 11.21
CA TYR A 27 20.88 8.53 9.96
C TYR A 27 21.21 9.44 8.78
N LYS A 28 21.25 8.83 7.60
CA LYS A 28 21.49 9.51 6.33
C LYS A 28 20.44 9.12 5.31
N LEU A 29 19.98 10.11 4.54
CA LEU A 29 19.15 9.95 3.36
C LEU A 29 19.93 10.38 2.13
N SER A 30 20.11 9.48 1.18
CA SER A 30 20.83 9.71 -0.08
C SER A 30 19.94 9.41 -1.27
N ILE A 31 20.02 10.22 -2.33
CA ILE A 31 19.30 9.96 -3.57
C ILE A 31 20.13 9.00 -4.42
N LEU A 32 19.57 7.86 -4.77
CA LEU A 32 20.19 6.88 -5.67
C LEU A 32 19.82 7.15 -7.14
N LYS A 33 18.57 7.53 -7.40
CA LYS A 33 18.07 7.84 -8.74
C LYS A 33 17.03 8.95 -8.69
N LYS A 34 17.09 9.87 -9.67
CA LYS A 34 16.11 10.96 -9.90
C LYS A 34 15.36 10.72 -11.21
N ASP A 35 14.38 11.58 -11.45
CA ASP A 35 13.66 11.68 -12.72
C ASP A 35 12.88 10.40 -13.07
N LEU A 36 12.32 9.74 -12.05
CA LEU A 36 11.36 8.66 -12.22
C LEU A 36 9.96 9.24 -12.48
N ASN A 37 9.18 8.59 -13.34
CA ASN A 37 7.86 9.08 -13.71
C ASN A 37 6.75 8.42 -12.90
N SER A 38 6.35 9.04 -11.79
CA SER A 38 5.33 8.51 -10.87
C SER A 38 5.64 7.06 -10.41
N PRO A 39 6.84 6.82 -9.84
CA PRO A 39 7.24 5.47 -9.43
C PRO A 39 6.29 4.95 -8.35
N TRP A 40 5.90 3.67 -8.48
CA TRP A 40 4.90 3.10 -7.59
C TRP A 40 5.45 2.01 -6.66
N SER A 41 6.27 1.11 -7.18
CA SER A 41 6.86 0.02 -6.39
C SER A 41 8.23 -0.37 -6.93
N ILE A 42 9.07 -0.95 -6.05
CA ILE A 42 10.36 -1.55 -6.39
C ILE A 42 10.43 -2.99 -5.90
N SER A 43 11.26 -3.78 -6.58
CA SER A 43 11.67 -5.09 -6.10
C SER A 43 13.14 -5.35 -6.46
N PHE A 44 13.87 -5.98 -5.56
CA PHE A 44 15.24 -6.40 -5.84
C PHE A 44 15.23 -7.67 -6.69
N ILE A 45 15.96 -7.65 -7.82
CA ILE A 45 16.28 -8.85 -8.62
C ILE A 45 17.47 -9.56 -7.98
N ASN A 46 18.44 -8.79 -7.54
CA ASN A 46 19.61 -9.18 -6.77
C ASN A 46 20.12 -7.96 -5.98
N GLU A 47 21.26 -8.08 -5.31
CA GLU A 47 21.86 -6.99 -4.53
C GLU A 47 22.10 -5.69 -5.30
N ASN A 48 22.22 -5.74 -6.60
CA ASN A 48 22.61 -4.59 -7.41
C ASN A 48 21.54 -4.14 -8.41
N GLU A 49 20.56 -4.97 -8.71
CA GLU A 49 19.54 -4.70 -9.71
C GLU A 49 18.15 -4.57 -9.06
N ILE A 50 17.51 -3.46 -9.32
CA ILE A 50 16.19 -3.09 -8.79
C ILE A 50 15.25 -2.90 -9.97
N ILE A 51 14.16 -3.66 -10.02
CA ILE A 51 13.07 -3.42 -10.95
C ILE A 51 12.08 -2.44 -10.33
N ILE A 52 11.61 -1.50 -11.15
CA ILE A 52 10.74 -0.39 -10.74
C ILE A 52 9.51 -0.37 -11.63
N SER A 53 8.33 -0.32 -11.05
CA SER A 53 7.10 -0.01 -11.78
C SER A 53 6.79 1.48 -11.68
N GLU A 54 6.48 2.09 -12.81
CA GLU A 54 5.96 3.45 -12.87
C GLU A 54 4.47 3.42 -13.20
N LYS A 55 3.68 4.16 -12.44
CA LYS A 55 2.21 4.19 -12.58
C LYS A 55 1.77 4.49 -14.01
N THR A 56 2.57 5.24 -14.75
CA THR A 56 2.33 5.64 -16.14
C THR A 56 2.44 4.50 -17.15
N GLY A 57 2.86 3.30 -16.73
CA GLY A 57 2.89 2.12 -17.60
C GLY A 57 4.32 1.63 -17.92
N GLN A 58 5.36 2.24 -17.40
CA GLN A 58 6.73 1.82 -17.65
C GLN A 58 7.23 0.86 -16.59
N ILE A 59 8.10 -0.07 -17.01
CA ILE A 59 8.89 -0.94 -16.12
C ILE A 59 10.36 -0.61 -16.39
N LYS A 60 11.12 -0.33 -15.33
CA LYS A 60 12.51 0.05 -15.41
C LYS A 60 13.39 -0.88 -14.59
N LEU A 61 14.58 -1.18 -15.09
CA LEU A 61 15.63 -1.91 -14.39
C LEU A 61 16.78 -0.96 -14.07
N TYR A 62 17.00 -0.70 -12.80
CA TYR A 62 18.06 0.15 -12.29
C TYR A 62 19.19 -0.70 -11.73
N ASN A 63 20.43 -0.47 -12.20
CA ASN A 63 21.63 -1.08 -11.64
C ASN A 63 22.34 -0.06 -10.76
N GLN A 64 22.36 -0.29 -9.45
CA GLN A 64 22.90 0.67 -8.47
C GLN A 64 24.44 0.79 -8.50
N LYS A 65 25.18 -0.21 -9.01
CA LYS A 65 26.63 -0.12 -9.15
C LYS A 65 27.06 0.83 -10.29
N THR A 66 26.32 0.78 -11.40
CA THR A 66 26.66 1.56 -12.61
C THR A 66 25.86 2.86 -12.70
N GLY A 67 24.77 2.99 -11.94
CA GLY A 67 23.80 4.09 -12.05
C GLY A 67 22.93 4.03 -13.30
N ILE A 68 23.09 2.99 -14.15
CA ILE A 68 22.35 2.84 -15.40
C ILE A 68 20.91 2.38 -15.10
N ILE A 69 19.94 2.97 -15.80
CA ILE A 69 18.55 2.58 -15.80
C ILE A 69 18.11 2.28 -17.25
N ASN A 70 17.49 1.14 -17.45
CA ASN A 70 16.94 0.72 -18.73
C ASN A 70 15.44 0.48 -18.60
N GLU A 71 14.67 0.77 -19.63
CA GLU A 71 13.28 0.41 -19.75
C GLU A 71 13.16 -1.04 -20.24
N ILE A 72 12.17 -1.76 -19.74
CA ILE A 72 11.82 -3.12 -20.17
C ILE A 72 10.43 -3.07 -20.79
N ASP A 73 10.30 -3.45 -22.04
CA ASP A 73 9.03 -3.53 -22.75
C ASP A 73 8.13 -4.64 -22.20
N HIS A 74 6.81 -4.48 -22.35
CA HIS A 74 5.83 -5.47 -21.90
C HIS A 74 4.52 -5.40 -22.70
N ASN A 75 3.68 -6.45 -22.56
CA ASN A 75 2.40 -6.62 -23.27
C ASN A 75 1.15 -6.27 -22.45
N LEU A 76 1.25 -5.63 -21.29
CA LEU A 76 0.08 -5.35 -20.44
C LEU A 76 -0.80 -4.24 -21.02
N ASN A 77 -2.13 -4.40 -20.89
CA ASN A 77 -3.12 -3.39 -21.25
C ASN A 77 -3.49 -2.53 -20.03
N VAL A 78 -2.64 -1.57 -19.72
CA VAL A 78 -2.72 -0.72 -18.53
C VAL A 78 -3.64 0.49 -18.78
N ILE A 79 -4.32 0.97 -17.72
CA ILE A 79 -4.97 2.28 -17.74
C ILE A 79 -3.90 3.36 -17.59
N GLU A 80 -3.79 4.19 -18.59
CA GLU A 80 -2.95 5.40 -18.61
C GLU A 80 -3.81 6.64 -18.38
N ASP A 81 -4.34 6.82 -17.19
CA ASP A 81 -5.17 7.98 -16.86
C ASP A 81 -4.59 8.72 -15.64
N PHE A 82 -4.12 9.95 -15.86
CA PHE A 82 -3.55 10.79 -14.79
C PHE A 82 -4.55 11.08 -13.66
N ASN A 83 -5.84 11.10 -13.95
CA ASN A 83 -6.90 11.30 -12.95
C ASN A 83 -7.27 10.03 -12.20
N SER A 84 -6.76 8.87 -12.63
CA SER A 84 -6.97 7.60 -11.96
C SER A 84 -5.89 7.30 -10.92
N GLN A 85 -6.26 6.59 -9.87
CA GLN A 85 -5.29 5.95 -8.95
C GLN A 85 -4.70 4.66 -9.54
N GLY A 86 -5.24 4.18 -10.67
CA GLY A 86 -4.77 3.03 -11.41
C GLY A 86 -3.50 3.29 -12.22
N GLY A 87 -2.95 2.24 -12.80
CA GLY A 87 -1.70 2.22 -13.58
C GLY A 87 -0.99 0.89 -13.40
N LEU A 88 0.33 0.83 -13.65
CA LEU A 88 1.18 -0.22 -13.09
C LEU A 88 1.37 0.07 -11.60
N LEU A 89 1.26 -0.98 -10.78
CA LEU A 89 1.20 -0.83 -9.34
C LEU A 89 2.30 -1.68 -8.66
N GLU A 90 1.96 -2.66 -7.80
CA GLU A 90 3.01 -3.46 -7.15
C GLU A 90 3.76 -4.32 -8.15
N ILE A 91 5.10 -4.37 -8.02
CA ILE A 91 5.96 -5.27 -8.77
C ILE A 91 6.79 -6.11 -7.80
N LEU A 92 6.82 -7.43 -8.00
CA LEU A 92 7.58 -8.37 -7.19
C LEU A 92 8.42 -9.27 -8.10
N TYR A 93 9.69 -9.42 -7.76
CA TYR A 93 10.53 -10.50 -8.30
C TYR A 93 10.52 -11.68 -7.32
N HIS A 94 10.26 -12.87 -7.84
CA HIS A 94 10.30 -14.10 -7.06
C HIS A 94 10.71 -15.29 -7.94
N ASN A 95 11.81 -15.94 -7.58
CA ASN A 95 12.30 -17.18 -8.22
C ASN A 95 12.34 -17.13 -9.76
N GLY A 96 12.91 -16.07 -10.33
CA GLY A 96 13.06 -15.90 -11.78
C GLY A 96 11.79 -15.41 -12.50
N TYR A 97 10.75 -15.03 -11.77
CA TYR A 97 9.52 -14.47 -12.32
C TYR A 97 9.23 -13.08 -11.76
N ILE A 98 8.59 -12.26 -12.58
CA ILE A 98 7.97 -10.99 -12.19
C ILE A 98 6.49 -11.21 -12.01
N TYR A 99 5.96 -10.78 -10.88
CA TYR A 99 4.54 -10.65 -10.60
C TYR A 99 4.21 -9.18 -10.54
N ILE A 100 3.14 -8.77 -11.19
CA ILE A 100 2.73 -7.37 -11.22
C ILE A 100 1.22 -7.26 -11.02
N SER A 101 0.82 -6.32 -10.16
CA SER A 101 -0.57 -5.88 -10.10
C SER A 101 -0.73 -4.61 -10.92
N TYR A 102 -1.87 -4.47 -11.57
CA TYR A 102 -2.13 -3.31 -12.43
C TYR A 102 -3.62 -3.05 -12.59
N ALA A 103 -3.94 -1.83 -12.98
CA ALA A 103 -5.28 -1.44 -13.37
C ALA A 103 -5.52 -1.87 -14.82
N GLU A 104 -6.24 -2.98 -15.03
CA GLU A 104 -6.57 -3.50 -16.35
C GLU A 104 -7.79 -2.81 -16.93
N LYS A 105 -7.68 -2.34 -18.18
CA LYS A 105 -8.86 -1.89 -18.96
C LYS A 105 -9.74 -3.10 -19.27
N ARG A 106 -11.02 -3.00 -18.93
CA ARG A 106 -12.02 -4.04 -19.19
C ARG A 106 -13.09 -3.50 -20.12
N GLY A 107 -13.07 -3.94 -21.37
CA GLY A 107 -14.02 -3.47 -22.42
C GLY A 107 -13.41 -2.49 -23.42
N LYS A 108 -14.22 -2.17 -24.46
CA LYS A 108 -13.78 -1.41 -25.66
C LYS A 108 -13.86 0.12 -25.52
N PHE A 109 -14.16 0.67 -24.36
CA PHE A 109 -14.32 2.11 -24.17
C PHE A 109 -12.96 2.84 -24.13
N LYS A 110 -12.82 3.88 -24.95
CA LYS A 110 -11.58 4.67 -25.04
C LYS A 110 -11.32 5.54 -23.79
N LEU A 111 -12.36 6.02 -23.12
CA LEU A 111 -12.29 6.89 -21.94
C LEU A 111 -13.17 6.33 -20.81
N TYR A 112 -12.64 6.22 -19.59
CA TYR A 112 -13.40 5.85 -18.38
C TYR A 112 -14.25 4.58 -18.48
N GLY A 113 -13.76 3.57 -19.18
CA GLY A 113 -14.37 2.24 -19.18
C GLY A 113 -14.25 1.54 -17.82
N PRO A 114 -14.99 0.45 -17.62
CA PRO A 114 -14.82 -0.38 -16.45
C PRO A 114 -13.37 -0.93 -16.39
N SER A 115 -12.87 -1.06 -15.19
CA SER A 115 -11.52 -1.54 -14.91
C SER A 115 -11.49 -2.40 -13.66
N SER A 116 -10.50 -3.27 -13.56
CA SER A 116 -10.26 -4.08 -12.37
C SER A 116 -8.79 -4.08 -11.99
N THR A 117 -8.51 -4.39 -10.73
CA THR A 117 -7.17 -4.80 -10.31
C THR A 117 -6.94 -6.19 -10.85
N SER A 118 -5.89 -6.36 -11.63
CA SER A 118 -5.47 -7.63 -12.21
C SER A 118 -4.04 -7.95 -11.79
N ILE A 119 -3.71 -9.23 -11.74
CA ILE A 119 -2.38 -9.71 -11.41
C ILE A 119 -1.88 -10.55 -12.58
N ALA A 120 -0.66 -10.23 -13.03
CA ALA A 120 -0.01 -10.94 -14.11
C ALA A 120 1.37 -11.43 -13.69
N LYS A 121 1.83 -12.48 -14.38
CA LYS A 121 3.13 -13.12 -14.17
C LYS A 121 3.88 -13.23 -15.49
N ALA A 122 5.19 -12.93 -15.49
CA ALA A 122 6.10 -13.16 -16.60
C ALA A 122 7.38 -13.83 -16.09
N LYS A 123 8.04 -14.65 -16.93
CA LYS A 123 9.42 -15.03 -16.68
C LYS A 123 10.29 -13.78 -16.81
N PHE A 124 11.23 -13.58 -15.89
CA PHE A 124 12.09 -12.41 -15.93
C PHE A 124 13.00 -12.45 -17.18
N ASP A 125 12.94 -11.38 -17.95
CA ASP A 125 13.79 -11.09 -19.08
C ASP A 125 14.08 -9.58 -19.08
N LYS A 126 15.33 -9.19 -19.41
CA LYS A 126 15.75 -7.79 -19.38
C LYS A 126 15.33 -6.99 -20.62
N SER A 127 14.84 -7.66 -21.65
CA SER A 127 14.41 -7.02 -22.90
C SER A 127 12.89 -6.89 -23.01
N PHE A 128 12.15 -7.96 -22.66
CA PHE A 128 10.71 -8.00 -22.82
C PHE A 128 10.04 -8.92 -21.78
N LEU A 129 9.03 -8.42 -21.10
CA LEU A 129 8.23 -9.16 -20.13
C LEU A 129 6.88 -9.57 -20.75
N ASN A 130 6.79 -10.84 -21.16
CA ASN A 130 5.57 -11.42 -21.71
C ASN A 130 4.64 -11.89 -20.58
N PHE A 131 3.83 -10.97 -20.07
CA PHE A 131 2.91 -11.22 -18.97
C PHE A 131 1.70 -12.04 -19.41
N LYS A 132 1.31 -12.96 -18.52
CA LYS A 132 0.01 -13.67 -18.55
C LYS A 132 -0.75 -13.37 -17.26
N ASN A 133 -2.02 -12.98 -17.38
CA ASN A 133 -2.86 -12.79 -16.20
C ASN A 133 -3.08 -14.13 -15.48
N ILE A 134 -2.87 -14.09 -14.17
CA ILE A 134 -3.17 -15.20 -13.24
C ILE A 134 -4.37 -14.90 -12.35
N PHE A 135 -4.81 -13.62 -12.30
CA PHE A 135 -6.00 -13.20 -11.57
C PHE A 135 -6.59 -11.91 -12.17
N ARG A 136 -7.90 -11.78 -12.11
CA ARG A 136 -8.67 -10.57 -12.45
C ARG A 136 -9.77 -10.37 -11.43
N ALA A 137 -9.82 -9.21 -10.81
CA ALA A 137 -10.91 -8.90 -9.89
C ALA A 137 -12.24 -8.68 -10.64
N GLU A 138 -13.29 -9.33 -10.15
CA GLU A 138 -14.66 -9.22 -10.66
C GLU A 138 -15.61 -8.68 -9.57
N PRO A 139 -16.61 -7.87 -9.95
CA PRO A 139 -16.83 -7.31 -11.27
C PRO A 139 -15.86 -6.15 -11.58
N PRO A 140 -15.59 -5.86 -12.86
CA PRO A 140 -14.88 -4.63 -13.24
C PRO A 140 -15.77 -3.42 -12.98
N ILE A 141 -15.19 -2.36 -12.41
CA ILE A 141 -15.95 -1.19 -11.96
C ILE A 141 -15.47 0.08 -12.68
N ARG A 142 -16.42 0.89 -13.13
CA ARG A 142 -16.13 2.22 -13.67
C ARG A 142 -15.88 3.19 -12.52
N SER A 143 -14.63 3.29 -12.09
CA SER A 143 -14.16 4.18 -11.04
C SER A 143 -12.66 4.43 -11.16
N PRO A 144 -12.18 5.67 -10.92
CA PRO A 144 -10.75 5.97 -10.90
C PRO A 144 -10.10 5.67 -9.55
N TYR A 145 -10.83 5.22 -8.53
CA TYR A 145 -10.38 5.12 -7.15
C TYR A 145 -10.12 3.69 -6.69
N HIS A 146 -9.31 3.57 -5.64
CA HIS A 146 -9.16 2.44 -4.72
C HIS A 146 -8.90 1.10 -5.42
N PHE A 147 -7.73 0.95 -6.03
CA PHE A 147 -7.33 -0.31 -6.67
C PHE A 147 -6.74 -1.32 -5.66
N GLY A 148 -6.31 -0.86 -4.46
CA GLY A 148 -5.54 -1.68 -3.54
C GLY A 148 -4.18 -2.02 -4.13
N SER A 149 -4.01 -3.27 -4.58
CA SER A 149 -2.94 -3.78 -5.43
C SER A 149 -1.63 -4.22 -4.77
N ARG A 150 -1.44 -3.99 -3.47
CA ARG A 150 -0.25 -4.52 -2.77
C ARG A 150 -0.26 -6.04 -2.74
N MET A 151 0.93 -6.61 -2.92
CA MET A 151 1.13 -8.06 -2.99
C MET A 151 2.31 -8.49 -2.14
N VAL A 152 2.21 -9.70 -1.60
CA VAL A 152 3.34 -10.44 -1.00
C VAL A 152 3.25 -11.91 -1.38
N ILE A 153 4.41 -12.59 -1.38
CA ILE A 153 4.51 -14.03 -1.64
C ILE A 153 5.10 -14.70 -0.41
N THR A 154 4.38 -15.66 0.13
CA THR A 154 4.85 -16.53 1.23
C THR A 154 4.31 -17.93 1.03
N ASN A 155 5.08 -18.96 1.42
CA ASN A 155 4.69 -20.38 1.28
C ASN A 155 4.21 -20.76 -0.12
N ASN A 156 4.84 -20.23 -1.17
CA ASN A 156 4.43 -20.39 -2.57
C ASN A 156 3.00 -19.91 -2.88
N GLN A 157 2.45 -19.02 -2.07
CA GLN A 157 1.15 -18.40 -2.28
C GLN A 157 1.30 -16.88 -2.36
N LEU A 158 0.49 -16.28 -3.20
CA LEU A 158 0.42 -14.85 -3.40
C LEU A 158 -0.81 -14.29 -2.69
N TYR A 159 -0.60 -13.36 -1.78
CA TYR A 159 -1.64 -12.52 -1.20
C TYR A 159 -1.68 -11.20 -1.92
N ALA A 160 -2.88 -10.70 -2.23
CA ALA A 160 -3.03 -9.39 -2.84
C ALA A 160 -4.24 -8.64 -2.30
N SER A 161 -4.11 -7.33 -2.22
CA SER A 161 -5.19 -6.44 -1.80
C SER A 161 -5.98 -5.91 -3.00
N ILE A 162 -7.30 -5.99 -2.92
CA ILE A 162 -8.22 -5.46 -3.92
C ILE A 162 -9.03 -4.33 -3.26
N GLY A 163 -8.86 -3.11 -3.74
CA GLY A 163 -9.59 -1.95 -3.21
C GLY A 163 -11.08 -1.98 -3.60
N GLU A 164 -11.92 -1.30 -2.83
CA GLU A 164 -13.39 -1.29 -2.99
C GLU A 164 -13.88 -0.38 -4.14
N ARG A 165 -12.99 0.22 -4.89
CA ARG A 165 -13.24 1.00 -6.11
C ARG A 165 -14.21 2.18 -5.93
N GLY A 166 -14.25 2.80 -4.73
CA GLY A 166 -15.16 3.90 -4.40
C GLY A 166 -16.63 3.48 -4.21
N LYS A 167 -16.90 2.18 -4.05
CA LYS A 167 -18.26 1.65 -3.88
C LYS A 167 -18.63 1.31 -2.42
N GLY A 168 -17.73 1.57 -1.49
CA GLY A 168 -17.96 1.43 -0.06
C GLY A 168 -18.46 0.06 0.37
N MET A 169 -19.78 -0.13 0.39
CA MET A 169 -20.42 -1.35 0.89
C MET A 169 -20.11 -2.63 0.10
N ILE A 170 -19.58 -2.54 -1.12
CA ILE A 170 -19.15 -3.72 -1.88
C ILE A 170 -18.09 -4.53 -1.11
N ALA A 171 -17.35 -3.87 -0.21
CA ALA A 171 -16.37 -4.53 0.65
C ALA A 171 -16.98 -5.52 1.65
N GLN A 172 -18.31 -5.53 1.81
CA GLN A 172 -19.04 -6.51 2.63
C GLN A 172 -19.62 -7.67 1.81
N GLU A 173 -19.46 -7.63 0.47
CA GLU A 173 -20.00 -8.62 -0.45
C GLU A 173 -18.92 -9.65 -0.78
N SER A 174 -19.02 -10.84 -0.20
CA SER A 174 -18.02 -11.91 -0.36
C SER A 174 -18.12 -12.67 -1.71
N ASP A 175 -19.15 -12.38 -2.49
CA ASP A 175 -19.35 -12.83 -3.88
C ASP A 175 -18.69 -11.89 -4.92
N LYS A 176 -17.92 -10.86 -4.44
CA LYS A 176 -17.22 -9.88 -5.27
C LYS A 176 -15.83 -9.61 -4.70
N HIS A 177 -14.83 -9.45 -5.58
CA HIS A 177 -13.46 -9.20 -5.15
C HIS A 177 -13.18 -7.78 -4.60
N PRO A 178 -13.82 -6.68 -5.09
CA PRO A 178 -13.52 -5.34 -4.58
C PRO A 178 -13.76 -5.21 -3.07
N GLY A 179 -12.76 -4.71 -2.34
CA GLY A 179 -12.80 -4.57 -0.88
C GLY A 179 -12.32 -5.81 -0.12
N SER A 180 -11.47 -6.63 -0.73
CA SER A 180 -10.96 -7.87 -0.15
C SER A 180 -9.44 -8.00 -0.19
N ILE A 181 -8.95 -8.98 0.56
CA ILE A 181 -7.63 -9.58 0.38
C ILE A 181 -7.86 -10.95 -0.25
N ILE A 182 -7.21 -11.20 -1.38
CA ILE A 182 -7.23 -12.50 -2.05
C ILE A 182 -5.97 -13.30 -1.71
N ARG A 183 -6.08 -14.65 -1.82
CA ARG A 183 -4.94 -15.56 -1.76
C ARG A 183 -5.07 -16.61 -2.87
N ILE A 184 -4.04 -16.70 -3.70
CA ILE A 184 -3.95 -17.64 -4.82
C ILE A 184 -2.56 -18.31 -4.83
N ASN A 185 -2.47 -19.47 -5.49
CA ASN A 185 -1.18 -20.07 -5.81
C ASN A 185 -0.45 -19.25 -6.89
N LEU A 186 0.85 -19.46 -7.07
CA LEU A 186 1.69 -18.69 -8.01
C LEU A 186 1.36 -18.93 -9.49
N ASP A 187 0.49 -19.88 -9.80
CA ASP A 187 -0.07 -20.14 -11.13
C ASP A 187 -1.50 -19.60 -11.32
N GLY A 188 -2.08 -19.02 -10.25
CA GLY A 188 -3.44 -18.50 -10.23
C GLY A 188 -4.50 -19.49 -9.75
N SER A 189 -4.14 -20.74 -9.47
CA SER A 189 -5.06 -21.73 -8.90
C SER A 189 -5.40 -21.41 -7.43
N ILE A 190 -6.50 -21.98 -6.93
CA ILE A 190 -7.02 -21.70 -5.61
C ILE A 190 -6.34 -22.61 -4.57
N PRO A 191 -5.76 -22.07 -3.50
CA PRO A 191 -5.28 -22.86 -2.36
C PRO A 191 -6.43 -23.64 -1.71
N ILE A 192 -6.21 -24.93 -1.44
CA ILE A 192 -7.25 -25.83 -0.93
C ILE A 192 -7.79 -25.40 0.45
N ASP A 193 -6.95 -24.72 1.21
CA ASP A 193 -7.22 -24.24 2.57
C ASP A 193 -7.71 -22.78 2.62
N ASN A 194 -8.12 -22.17 1.50
CA ASN A 194 -8.84 -20.88 1.51
C ASN A 194 -10.16 -20.99 2.28
N PRO A 195 -10.68 -19.86 2.82
CA PRO A 195 -11.96 -19.88 3.55
C PRO A 195 -13.09 -20.52 2.74
N LYS A 196 -13.89 -21.33 3.42
CA LYS A 196 -15.12 -21.93 2.87
C LYS A 196 -16.18 -21.87 3.97
N PHE A 197 -17.36 -21.35 3.64
CA PHE A 197 -18.46 -21.18 4.58
C PHE A 197 -19.71 -21.89 4.08
N ILE A 198 -20.31 -22.70 4.93
CA ILE A 198 -21.58 -23.41 4.60
C ILE A 198 -22.74 -22.42 4.50
N ASP A 199 -22.72 -21.40 5.36
CA ASP A 199 -23.74 -20.33 5.44
C ASP A 199 -23.52 -19.20 4.41
N LYS A 200 -22.41 -19.23 3.67
CA LYS A 200 -22.07 -18.27 2.61
C LYS A 200 -21.52 -19.00 1.39
N PRO A 201 -22.37 -19.78 0.68
CA PRO A 201 -21.94 -20.61 -0.44
C PRO A 201 -21.40 -19.79 -1.63
N ASP A 202 -21.76 -18.51 -1.72
CA ASP A 202 -21.32 -17.58 -2.77
C ASP A 202 -19.98 -16.89 -2.46
N TRP A 203 -19.32 -17.22 -1.33
CA TRP A 203 -17.98 -16.71 -1.02
C TRP A 203 -17.00 -17.13 -2.10
N LEU A 204 -16.41 -16.12 -2.80
CA LEU A 204 -15.47 -16.42 -3.89
C LEU A 204 -14.22 -17.13 -3.35
N PRO A 205 -13.77 -18.19 -4.03
CA PRO A 205 -12.73 -19.08 -3.51
C PRO A 205 -11.34 -18.42 -3.41
N GLU A 206 -11.09 -17.31 -4.11
CA GLU A 206 -9.87 -16.51 -4.02
C GLU A 206 -9.86 -15.62 -2.78
N ILE A 207 -11.03 -15.25 -2.26
CA ILE A 207 -11.14 -14.31 -1.15
C ILE A 207 -10.67 -14.93 0.15
N TYR A 208 -9.65 -14.33 0.74
CA TYR A 208 -9.10 -14.73 2.03
C TYR A 208 -9.69 -13.94 3.20
N GLN A 209 -9.95 -12.63 2.99
CA GLN A 209 -10.52 -11.70 3.97
C GLN A 209 -11.27 -10.57 3.26
N ILE A 210 -12.34 -10.06 3.85
CA ILE A 210 -13.14 -8.95 3.33
C ILE A 210 -13.09 -7.70 4.22
N GLY A 211 -13.78 -6.64 3.80
CA GLY A 211 -14.00 -5.44 4.61
C GLY A 211 -12.85 -4.44 4.61
N VAL A 212 -12.04 -4.42 3.55
CA VAL A 212 -11.00 -3.41 3.38
C VAL A 212 -11.44 -2.31 2.40
N ARG A 213 -10.92 -1.08 2.59
CA ARG A 213 -11.22 0.04 1.69
C ARG A 213 -10.20 0.13 0.54
N ASN A 214 -8.98 0.43 0.88
CA ASN A 214 -7.89 0.63 -0.09
C ASN A 214 -6.54 0.36 0.58
N PRO A 215 -6.16 -0.91 0.78
CA PRO A 215 -4.85 -1.22 1.37
C PRO A 215 -3.73 -0.76 0.45
N GLN A 216 -2.80 0.01 0.98
CA GLN A 216 -1.67 0.58 0.25
C GLN A 216 -0.32 0.11 0.79
N GLY A 217 -0.32 -0.77 1.78
CA GLY A 217 0.85 -1.49 2.28
C GLY A 217 0.51 -2.94 2.59
N MET A 218 1.45 -3.84 2.31
CA MET A 218 1.37 -5.25 2.67
C MET A 218 2.78 -5.78 2.92
N SER A 219 2.97 -6.52 4.00
CA SER A 219 4.26 -7.09 4.39
C SER A 219 4.08 -8.44 5.06
N ILE A 220 5.08 -9.28 4.96
CA ILE A 220 5.21 -10.51 5.72
C ILE A 220 6.11 -10.23 6.90
N SER A 221 5.72 -10.70 8.08
CA SER A 221 6.60 -10.73 9.24
C SER A 221 7.60 -11.88 9.09
N PRO A 222 8.91 -11.60 9.12
CA PRO A 222 9.93 -12.64 9.04
C PRO A 222 10.02 -13.50 10.33
N PHE A 223 9.32 -13.10 11.39
CA PHE A 223 9.38 -13.78 12.71
C PHE A 223 8.30 -14.85 12.89
N ASP A 224 7.10 -14.64 12.31
CA ASP A 224 5.95 -15.54 12.46
C ASP A 224 5.25 -15.86 11.13
N ASN A 225 5.78 -15.34 10.03
CA ASN A 225 5.28 -15.53 8.67
C ASN A 225 3.83 -15.04 8.43
N LYS A 226 3.32 -14.19 9.32
CA LYS A 226 2.02 -13.55 9.17
C LYS A 226 2.07 -12.40 8.19
N VAL A 227 0.93 -12.16 7.54
CA VAL A 227 0.75 -11.05 6.61
C VAL A 227 0.08 -9.88 7.32
N TYR A 228 0.64 -8.69 7.15
CA TYR A 228 0.11 -7.44 7.69
C TYR A 228 -0.19 -6.46 6.57
N ILE A 229 -1.21 -5.61 6.79
CA ILE A 229 -1.61 -4.56 5.83
C ILE A 229 -1.76 -3.21 6.51
N SER A 230 -1.53 -2.15 5.75
CA SER A 230 -1.99 -0.79 6.05
C SER A 230 -3.07 -0.38 5.06
N ASN A 231 -4.15 0.20 5.57
CA ASN A 231 -5.34 0.53 4.78
C ASN A 231 -5.72 2.00 4.93
N HIS A 232 -6.07 2.64 3.83
CA HIS A 232 -6.59 4.00 3.84
C HIS A 232 -8.04 4.06 4.33
N GLY A 233 -8.29 4.87 5.33
CA GLY A 233 -9.61 5.43 5.64
C GLY A 233 -10.03 6.54 4.68
N ALA A 234 -10.96 7.39 5.10
CA ALA A 234 -11.33 8.61 4.35
C ALA A 234 -10.57 9.85 4.89
N ARG A 235 -11.21 10.74 5.64
CA ARG A 235 -10.51 11.85 6.31
C ARG A 235 -9.78 11.44 7.59
N GLY A 236 -9.97 10.21 8.03
CA GLY A 236 -9.35 9.52 9.15
C GLY A 236 -9.72 8.06 9.07
N GLY A 237 -9.26 7.26 10.05
CA GLY A 237 -9.51 5.84 10.08
C GLY A 237 -8.62 5.04 9.13
N ASP A 238 -7.44 5.57 8.77
CA ASP A 238 -6.35 4.73 8.29
C ASP A 238 -5.99 3.76 9.39
N TRP A 239 -5.60 2.53 9.04
CA TRP A 239 -5.25 1.54 10.05
C TRP A 239 -4.20 0.55 9.56
N PHE A 240 -3.56 -0.11 10.53
CA PHE A 240 -2.63 -1.22 10.38
C PHE A 240 -3.19 -2.45 11.10
N GLY A 241 -3.08 -3.64 10.47
CA GLY A 241 -3.58 -4.87 11.06
C GLY A 241 -3.12 -6.14 10.33
N GLU A 242 -3.38 -7.29 10.97
CA GLU A 242 -3.05 -8.62 10.48
C GLU A 242 -4.09 -9.11 9.47
N VAL A 243 -3.66 -9.75 8.39
CA VAL A 243 -4.55 -10.46 7.45
C VAL A 243 -4.95 -11.81 8.05
N LYS A 244 -6.26 -12.01 8.24
CA LYS A 244 -6.80 -13.19 8.92
C LYS A 244 -7.81 -13.93 8.06
N LYS A 245 -7.68 -15.25 8.03
CA LYS A 245 -8.49 -16.15 7.23
C LYS A 245 -10.00 -16.01 7.57
N GLY A 246 -10.81 -15.68 6.57
CA GLY A 246 -12.26 -15.62 6.69
C GLY A 246 -12.82 -14.46 7.48
N GLU A 247 -11.96 -13.54 7.95
CA GLU A 247 -12.38 -12.41 8.78
C GLU A 247 -12.80 -11.18 7.96
N ASN A 248 -13.33 -10.14 8.66
CA ASN A 248 -13.89 -8.94 8.06
C ASN A 248 -13.47 -7.69 8.85
N TYR A 249 -12.76 -6.76 8.20
CA TYR A 249 -12.37 -5.47 8.79
C TYR A 249 -13.49 -4.41 8.82
N GLY A 250 -14.65 -4.73 8.25
CA GLY A 250 -15.89 -3.97 8.42
C GLY A 250 -16.04 -2.72 7.57
N TRP A 251 -15.19 -2.44 6.60
CA TRP A 251 -15.46 -1.32 5.69
C TRP A 251 -16.71 -1.60 4.83
N LYS A 252 -17.73 -0.74 4.67
CA LYS A 252 -17.91 0.64 5.15
C LYS A 252 -18.91 0.70 6.33
N VAL A 253 -19.08 -0.37 7.08
CA VAL A 253 -19.87 -0.38 8.32
C VAL A 253 -19.11 0.35 9.44
N LEU A 254 -17.79 0.12 9.51
CA LEU A 254 -16.88 0.74 10.46
C LEU A 254 -16.13 1.90 9.83
N GLY A 255 -16.01 3.01 10.57
CA GLY A 255 -15.25 4.19 10.16
C GLY A 255 -13.87 4.32 10.82
N TRP A 256 -13.53 3.47 11.80
CA TRP A 256 -12.30 3.55 12.59
C TRP A 256 -12.04 4.96 13.17
N GLY A 257 -13.12 5.68 13.51
CA GLY A 257 -13.10 7.07 13.97
C GLY A 257 -12.93 8.11 12.86
N GLY A 258 -12.90 7.69 11.60
CA GLY A 258 -12.83 8.59 10.45
C GLY A 258 -14.20 9.10 10.01
N THR A 259 -14.17 10.19 9.26
CA THR A 259 -15.34 10.78 8.60
C THR A 259 -15.17 10.78 7.08
N GLU A 260 -16.27 10.93 6.35
CA GLU A 260 -16.26 11.21 4.93
C GLU A 260 -15.62 12.58 4.64
N TYR A 261 -15.29 12.85 3.37
CA TYR A 261 -14.80 14.17 2.98
C TYR A 261 -15.84 15.28 3.17
N SER A 262 -17.12 14.93 3.27
CA SER A 262 -18.24 15.81 3.64
C SER A 262 -18.37 16.04 5.16
N PHE A 263 -17.46 15.53 5.98
CA PHE A 263 -17.45 15.52 7.46
C PHE A 263 -18.53 14.64 8.10
N LYS A 264 -19.36 13.95 7.32
CA LYS A 264 -20.32 12.99 7.85
C LYS A 264 -19.58 11.80 8.45
N GLU A 265 -20.01 11.31 9.61
CA GLU A 265 -19.51 10.07 10.19
C GLU A 265 -19.79 8.88 9.27
N ILE A 266 -18.82 7.98 9.17
CA ILE A 266 -18.94 6.77 8.35
C ILE A 266 -19.70 5.70 9.13
N GLY A 267 -19.32 5.50 10.39
CA GLY A 267 -19.87 4.49 11.29
C GLY A 267 -19.06 4.43 12.57
N PRO A 268 -19.37 3.50 13.47
CA PRO A 268 -18.64 3.34 14.72
C PRO A 268 -17.16 3.02 14.47
N LYS A 269 -16.36 3.29 15.49
CA LYS A 269 -14.93 3.04 15.49
C LYS A 269 -14.63 1.54 15.34
N TRP A 270 -15.35 0.71 16.08
CA TRP A 270 -15.26 -0.74 16.02
C TRP A 270 -16.54 -1.36 16.61
N LEU A 271 -16.85 -2.60 16.20
CA LEU A 271 -17.96 -3.41 16.73
C LEU A 271 -17.50 -4.86 16.91
N PRO A 272 -18.03 -5.60 17.91
CA PRO A 272 -17.86 -7.05 18.01
C PRO A 272 -18.29 -7.77 16.72
N GLY A 273 -17.57 -8.84 16.36
CA GLY A 273 -17.79 -9.59 15.13
C GLY A 273 -16.97 -9.10 13.93
N TYR A 274 -16.26 -7.98 14.06
CA TYR A 274 -15.32 -7.51 13.07
C TYR A 274 -13.85 -7.62 13.56
N THR A 275 -12.92 -7.80 12.63
CA THR A 275 -11.49 -7.82 12.92
C THR A 275 -11.06 -6.47 13.51
N LYS A 276 -10.32 -6.50 14.62
CA LYS A 276 -9.81 -5.29 15.25
C LYS A 276 -8.48 -4.90 14.62
N ALA A 277 -8.33 -3.64 14.23
CA ALA A 277 -7.05 -3.07 13.81
C ALA A 277 -6.07 -3.00 15.00
N ILE A 278 -4.79 -3.18 14.73
CA ILE A 278 -3.70 -3.06 15.71
C ILE A 278 -3.45 -1.58 16.04
N GLN A 279 -3.41 -0.73 15.01
CA GLN A 279 -3.28 0.71 15.14
C GLN A 279 -4.18 1.40 14.12
N TYR A 280 -4.65 2.62 14.43
CA TYR A 280 -5.41 3.44 13.48
C TYR A 280 -5.11 4.93 13.71
N TRP A 281 -5.30 5.74 12.67
CA TRP A 281 -4.96 7.16 12.67
C TRP A 281 -6.16 8.05 12.35
N VAL A 282 -6.39 9.02 13.23
CA VAL A 282 -7.36 10.11 13.05
C VAL A 282 -6.70 11.40 13.51
N PRO A 283 -6.48 12.36 12.61
CA PRO A 283 -6.80 12.38 11.19
C PRO A 283 -5.97 11.39 10.37
N SER A 284 -6.40 11.11 9.12
CA SER A 284 -5.65 10.27 8.18
C SER A 284 -4.24 10.82 7.93
N ILE A 285 -3.24 9.94 7.98
CA ILE A 285 -1.86 10.19 7.56
C ILE A 285 -1.63 9.73 6.11
N ALA A 286 -2.60 9.05 5.51
CA ALA A 286 -2.53 8.36 4.23
C ALA A 286 -1.38 7.35 4.20
N THR A 287 -1.51 6.29 5.03
CA THR A 287 -0.53 5.19 5.10
C THR A 287 -0.25 4.64 3.71
N SER A 288 1.00 4.35 3.38
CA SER A 288 1.37 3.73 2.11
C SER A 288 2.02 2.36 2.34
N ALA A 289 3.23 2.13 1.88
CA ALA A 289 3.88 0.84 2.05
C ALA A 289 4.27 0.57 3.50
N ILE A 290 4.41 -0.70 3.81
CA ILE A 290 4.89 -1.19 5.11
C ILE A 290 5.96 -2.26 4.91
N THR A 291 6.83 -2.41 5.90
CA THR A 291 7.70 -3.58 6.04
C THR A 291 7.85 -3.91 7.53
N ILE A 292 7.88 -5.20 7.86
CA ILE A 292 8.32 -5.64 9.20
C ILE A 292 9.82 -5.80 9.10
N TYR A 293 10.54 -4.97 9.85
CA TYR A 293 11.98 -4.89 9.71
C TYR A 293 12.69 -6.11 10.32
N GLN A 294 13.66 -6.63 9.57
CA GLN A 294 14.70 -7.56 10.03
C GLN A 294 15.98 -7.23 9.30
N GLY A 295 17.06 -6.93 10.02
CA GLY A 295 18.35 -6.63 9.42
C GLY A 295 19.37 -6.11 10.45
N ASP A 296 20.63 -6.03 10.01
CA ASP A 296 21.76 -5.62 10.86
C ASP A 296 22.01 -4.09 10.81
N GLU A 297 21.55 -3.40 9.76
CA GLU A 297 21.75 -1.96 9.62
C GLU A 297 21.07 -1.16 10.73
N PHE A 298 19.85 -1.57 11.14
CA PHE A 298 19.07 -0.91 12.17
C PHE A 298 18.58 -1.94 13.22
N PRO A 299 19.44 -2.48 14.10
CA PRO A 299 19.04 -3.49 15.09
C PRO A 299 17.88 -3.03 15.96
N GLU A 300 17.77 -1.72 16.22
CA GLU A 300 16.69 -1.08 16.98
C GLU A 300 15.30 -1.15 16.33
N PHE A 301 15.25 -1.48 15.04
CA PHE A 301 13.98 -1.65 14.30
C PHE A 301 13.56 -3.11 14.14
N ASN A 302 14.39 -4.08 14.55
CA ASN A 302 14.05 -5.49 14.40
C ASN A 302 12.72 -5.83 15.09
N GLY A 303 11.79 -6.42 14.32
CA GLY A 303 10.43 -6.76 14.76
C GLY A 303 9.41 -5.61 14.71
N LEU A 304 9.84 -4.38 14.42
CA LEU A 304 8.94 -3.25 14.28
C LEU A 304 8.32 -3.21 12.88
N ALA A 305 7.07 -2.75 12.79
CA ALA A 305 6.50 -2.36 11.52
C ALA A 305 6.96 -0.95 11.15
N LEU A 306 7.65 -0.81 10.03
CA LEU A 306 8.00 0.46 9.43
C LEU A 306 6.92 0.83 8.43
N ILE A 307 6.24 1.95 8.65
CA ILE A 307 5.09 2.41 7.87
C ILE A 307 5.41 3.75 7.24
N THR A 308 5.24 3.85 5.94
CA THR A 308 5.40 5.10 5.20
C THR A 308 4.05 5.79 5.01
N SER A 309 4.09 7.10 4.74
CA SER A 309 2.87 7.87 4.52
C SER A 309 2.98 8.88 3.39
N LEU A 310 1.83 9.15 2.77
CA LEU A 310 1.73 10.09 1.67
C LEU A 310 1.35 11.50 2.13
N LYS A 311 0.52 11.62 3.16
CA LYS A 311 0.00 12.92 3.63
C LYS A 311 0.90 13.52 4.69
N SER A 312 1.28 12.79 5.71
CA SER A 312 2.25 13.24 6.70
C SER A 312 3.70 13.20 6.20
N GLN A 313 3.96 12.56 5.05
CA GLN A 313 5.28 12.48 4.42
C GLN A 313 6.32 11.93 5.39
N SER A 314 5.96 10.90 6.14
CA SER A 314 6.74 10.36 7.25
C SER A 314 7.11 8.89 7.04
N LEU A 315 8.17 8.48 7.71
CA LEU A 315 8.48 7.11 8.09
C LEU A 315 8.24 6.97 9.59
N ILE A 316 7.35 6.08 9.97
CA ILE A 316 7.04 5.76 11.36
C ILE A 316 7.38 4.31 11.67
N SER A 317 7.74 4.04 12.92
CA SER A 317 7.89 2.69 13.45
C SER A 317 6.78 2.39 14.45
N LEU A 318 6.23 1.17 14.39
CA LEU A 318 5.28 0.64 15.37
C LEU A 318 5.90 -0.56 16.07
N ASN A 319 6.01 -0.49 17.39
CA ASN A 319 6.19 -1.68 18.21
C ASN A 319 4.81 -2.20 18.60
N PHE A 320 4.45 -3.35 18.06
CA PHE A 320 3.16 -4.01 18.28
C PHE A 320 3.30 -5.40 18.93
N SER A 321 4.44 -5.65 19.55
CA SER A 321 4.68 -6.89 20.33
C SER A 321 3.70 -7.05 21.49
N ASN A 322 3.21 -5.95 22.04
CA ASN A 322 2.10 -5.89 22.97
C ASN A 322 0.93 -5.14 22.33
N LEU A 323 -0.14 -5.87 21.98
CA LEU A 323 -1.32 -5.32 21.28
C LEU A 323 -2.17 -4.39 22.17
N ASP A 324 -2.03 -4.48 23.50
CA ASP A 324 -2.70 -3.58 24.43
C ASP A 324 -1.97 -2.25 24.59
N ASN A 325 -0.69 -2.20 24.19
CA ASN A 325 0.15 -1.01 24.27
C ASN A 325 1.07 -0.90 23.05
N VAL A 326 0.50 -0.50 21.94
CA VAL A 326 1.24 -0.25 20.69
C VAL A 326 2.00 1.07 20.81
N ILE A 327 3.31 1.04 20.59
CA ILE A 327 4.17 2.22 20.68
C ILE A 327 4.54 2.69 19.28
N GLU A 328 4.14 3.92 18.96
CA GLU A 328 4.47 4.60 17.70
C GLU A 328 5.61 5.60 17.90
N LYS A 329 6.57 5.63 16.96
CA LYS A 329 7.60 6.66 16.89
C LYS A 329 7.75 7.17 15.46
N VAL A 330 7.83 8.47 15.28
CA VAL A 330 8.20 9.09 14.01
C VAL A 330 9.72 9.04 13.88
N ILE A 331 10.22 8.38 12.81
CA ILE A 331 11.65 8.32 12.50
C ILE A 331 12.07 9.62 11.81
N PHE A 332 11.29 10.04 10.81
CA PHE A 332 11.40 11.35 10.18
C PHE A 332 10.07 11.76 9.50
N GLU A 333 9.90 13.06 9.29
CA GLU A 333 8.74 13.66 8.63
C GLU A 333 9.16 14.84 7.76
N ASN A 334 8.53 15.01 6.58
CA ASN A 334 8.75 16.10 5.61
C ASN A 334 10.17 16.20 5.02
N ASN A 335 11.01 15.19 5.15
CA ASN A 335 12.38 15.20 4.63
C ASN A 335 12.47 14.89 3.13
N ILE A 336 11.62 13.99 2.60
CA ILE A 336 11.71 13.50 1.22
C ILE A 336 10.37 13.58 0.46
N GLY A 337 9.33 14.16 1.07
CA GLY A 337 8.00 14.28 0.48
C GLY A 337 7.16 13.01 0.66
N ARG A 338 6.18 12.82 -0.23
CA ARG A 338 5.23 11.71 -0.20
C ARG A 338 5.94 10.38 -0.47
N ILE A 339 5.98 9.49 0.51
CA ILE A 339 6.69 8.21 0.41
C ILE A 339 5.70 7.14 -0.07
N ARG A 340 5.97 6.54 -1.23
CA ARG A 340 5.08 5.57 -1.87
C ARG A 340 5.42 4.13 -1.53
N ASP A 341 6.71 3.78 -1.49
CA ASP A 341 7.15 2.40 -1.27
C ASP A 341 8.35 2.33 -0.33
N ILE A 342 8.50 1.20 0.35
CA ILE A 342 9.61 0.85 1.22
C ILE A 342 10.01 -0.60 0.98
N LYS A 343 11.30 -0.84 0.74
CA LYS A 343 11.85 -2.20 0.65
C LYS A 343 13.18 -2.27 1.39
N LEU A 344 13.49 -3.45 1.91
CA LEU A 344 14.76 -3.74 2.53
C LEU A 344 15.74 -4.29 1.48
N HIS A 345 16.98 -3.87 1.57
CA HIS A 345 18.04 -4.49 0.78
C HIS A 345 18.21 -5.97 1.22
N PRO A 346 18.32 -6.92 0.30
CA PRO A 346 18.24 -8.35 0.63
C PRO A 346 19.38 -8.88 1.52
N THR A 347 20.52 -8.18 1.60
CA THR A 347 21.71 -8.68 2.31
C THR A 347 22.22 -7.78 3.43
N ASN A 348 22.01 -6.45 3.36
CA ASN A 348 22.59 -5.51 4.32
C ASN A 348 21.58 -4.78 5.21
N GLY A 349 20.28 -5.02 5.03
CA GLY A 349 19.22 -4.42 5.84
C GLY A 349 18.99 -2.91 5.63
N LYS A 350 19.70 -2.28 4.70
CA LYS A 350 19.47 -0.86 4.34
C LYS A 350 18.07 -0.68 3.77
N ILE A 351 17.50 0.50 3.97
CA ILE A 351 16.11 0.77 3.59
C ILE A 351 16.07 1.62 2.31
N TYR A 352 15.31 1.16 1.34
CA TYR A 352 15.07 1.85 0.07
C TYR A 352 13.65 2.40 0.05
N LEU A 353 13.53 3.68 -0.31
CA LEU A 353 12.26 4.41 -0.29
C LEU A 353 11.99 5.00 -1.68
N LEU A 354 10.77 4.82 -2.19
CA LEU A 354 10.27 5.61 -3.32
C LEU A 354 9.50 6.81 -2.77
N ALA A 355 9.99 8.01 -3.08
CA ALA A 355 9.30 9.23 -2.68
C ALA A 355 9.36 10.26 -3.81
N GLN A 356 8.20 10.83 -4.17
CA GLN A 356 8.07 11.74 -5.29
C GLN A 356 8.51 11.05 -6.60
N ASP A 357 9.51 11.60 -7.26
CA ASP A 357 10.15 11.14 -8.50
C ASP A 357 11.51 10.46 -8.26
N LYS A 358 11.80 10.01 -7.04
CA LYS A 358 13.14 9.57 -6.61
C LYS A 358 13.14 8.24 -5.89
N LEU A 359 14.25 7.51 -6.10
CA LEU A 359 14.67 6.40 -5.26
C LEU A 359 15.70 6.89 -4.25
N TRP A 360 15.40 6.68 -2.98
CA TRP A 360 16.23 7.08 -1.85
C TRP A 360 16.80 5.87 -1.12
N LEU A 361 17.99 6.03 -0.58
CA LEU A 361 18.62 5.14 0.38
C LEU A 361 18.58 5.77 1.77
N PHE A 362 18.09 5.02 2.73
CA PHE A 362 18.13 5.35 4.15
C PHE A 362 19.05 4.35 4.86
N GLU A 363 20.09 4.88 5.51
CA GLU A 363 21.18 4.12 6.13
C GLU A 363 21.70 4.83 7.39
N LYS A 364 22.45 4.11 8.23
CA LYS A 364 23.24 4.72 9.32
C LYS A 364 24.42 5.51 8.74
N LYS A 365 24.90 6.50 9.53
CA LYS A 365 26.13 7.25 9.21
C LYS A 365 27.36 6.49 9.65
#